data_8e6ab9f9a2c5f02160926d22627480f7
#
_entry.id   8e6ab9f9a2c5f02160926d22627480f7
#
_cell.length_a   1.000
_cell.length_b   1.000
_cell.length_c   1.000
_cell.angle_alpha   90.00
_cell.angle_beta   90.00
_cell.angle_gamma   90.00
#
_symmetry.space_group_name_H-M   'P 1'
#
loop_
_entity.id
_entity.type
_entity.pdbx_description
1 polymer ?
#
loop_
_entity_poly.entity_id
_entity_poly.type
_entity_poly.pdbx_seq_one_letter_code
_entity_poly.pdbx_strand_id
1 'polypeptide(L)'
;MSFKTYLFVLLLITFVSCTRPVQPPNVVFIMIDDLGYKDTGVYGSDYYETPNIDRLASQGMLFTQAYASAANCAPSRATFMSGLYHPRHGIYTVASSERGAAEDRKIIPTPNTTTLADSIVTLAEFFQEQGYRTAHFGKWHLGDDPRTQGFNVNVAGSHRGNPGRDGYFSPYVVEPLVDGPDGEYLTDRLTSEAIRFLRTNQDSSFFLYMPYYTVHTPIQGKEALIKKYEEKGGNALQNNATYAAMVEAMDQNVGRLLSTLDSLGVAENTMVVFTSDNGGIRAISSQEPLRAGKGSYYEGGIRVPMIVRWPGRVEEGARSEVPVSNLDIYPTFREIFGQSGKKTLDGQSLMPILTKDGEFSDRPLFWHFPIYLQAYDTLRDDGRDPLFRTRPGSVVRQGKWKLHEYFEDGGLELYNLEEDLGERNNLTEEMPDKTQEMYEMLKDWRKRLDAPVPTEPNPAYEGAE
;
A
#
# COMPACT_ATOMS: atom_id res chain seq x y z
N MET A 1 27.31 -73.05 -37.39
CA MET A 1 26.22 -72.05 -37.12
C MET A 1 26.70 -71.14 -36.00
N SER A 2 27.05 -69.91 -36.38
CA SER A 2 27.64 -68.94 -35.43
C SER A 2 26.56 -67.95 -35.06
N PHE A 3 26.19 -67.92 -33.78
CA PHE A 3 25.28 -66.91 -33.21
C PHE A 3 26.08 -65.63 -32.86
N LYS A 4 25.78 -64.49 -33.56
CA LYS A 4 26.29 -63.22 -33.24
C LYS A 4 25.29 -62.53 -32.26
N THR A 5 25.70 -62.35 -31.01
CA THR A 5 24.97 -61.60 -29.98
C THR A 5 25.22 -60.11 -30.17
N TYR A 6 24.21 -59.36 -30.51
CA TYR A 6 24.25 -57.86 -30.51
C TYR A 6 23.90 -57.35 -29.15
N LEU A 7 24.86 -56.68 -28.50
CA LEU A 7 24.69 -55.97 -27.24
C LEU A 7 24.18 -54.55 -27.53
N PHE A 8 22.91 -54.28 -27.25
CA PHE A 8 22.34 -52.94 -27.31
C PHE A 8 22.68 -52.21 -26.01
N VAL A 9 23.59 -51.21 -26.07
CA VAL A 9 23.86 -50.30 -24.99
C VAL A 9 22.82 -49.17 -25.04
N LEU A 10 21.86 -49.18 -24.12
CA LEU A 10 20.90 -48.11 -23.94
C LEU A 10 21.59 -46.96 -23.18
N LEU A 11 21.89 -45.86 -23.89
CA LEU A 11 22.43 -44.61 -23.26
C LEU A 11 21.27 -43.87 -22.62
N LEU A 12 21.11 -43.98 -21.30
CA LEU A 12 20.19 -43.12 -20.53
C LEU A 12 20.78 -41.70 -20.44
N ILE A 13 20.27 -40.80 -21.25
CA ILE A 13 20.55 -39.35 -21.12
C ILE A 13 19.65 -38.84 -20.01
N THR A 14 20.19 -38.70 -18.79
CA THR A 14 19.56 -37.96 -17.69
C THR A 14 19.67 -36.47 -17.99
N PHE A 15 18.55 -35.86 -18.41
CA PHE A 15 18.43 -34.40 -18.40
C PHE A 15 18.46 -33.92 -16.94
N VAL A 16 19.61 -33.53 -16.44
CA VAL A 16 19.72 -32.73 -15.22
C VAL A 16 19.19 -31.36 -15.61
N SER A 17 17.93 -31.09 -15.26
CA SER A 17 17.37 -29.73 -15.30
C SER A 17 18.15 -28.89 -14.28
N CYS A 18 19.16 -28.18 -14.73
CA CYS A 18 19.92 -27.25 -13.94
C CYS A 18 19.02 -26.01 -13.75
N THR A 19 18.12 -26.04 -12.76
CA THR A 19 17.46 -24.82 -12.29
C THR A 19 18.57 -23.93 -11.73
N ARG A 20 18.97 -22.91 -12.51
CA ARG A 20 19.87 -21.88 -12.00
C ARG A 20 19.21 -21.29 -10.75
N PRO A 21 19.93 -21.19 -9.61
CA PRO A 21 19.38 -20.51 -8.46
C PRO A 21 18.93 -19.11 -8.88
N VAL A 22 17.72 -18.75 -8.49
CA VAL A 22 17.18 -17.43 -8.77
C VAL A 22 18.10 -16.41 -8.12
N GLN A 23 18.78 -15.59 -8.93
CA GLN A 23 19.49 -14.46 -8.39
C GLN A 23 18.44 -13.45 -7.91
N PRO A 24 18.49 -13.02 -6.62
CA PRO A 24 17.56 -12.02 -6.13
C PRO A 24 17.66 -10.73 -6.97
N PRO A 25 16.51 -10.15 -7.39
CA PRO A 25 16.50 -9.00 -8.26
C PRO A 25 16.89 -7.71 -7.53
N ASN A 26 17.30 -6.68 -8.27
CA ASN A 26 17.15 -5.32 -7.81
C ASN A 26 15.67 -5.02 -7.54
N VAL A 27 15.39 -4.10 -6.63
CA VAL A 27 14.00 -3.76 -6.29
C VAL A 27 13.79 -2.27 -6.38
N VAL A 28 12.76 -1.87 -7.12
CA VAL A 28 12.18 -0.52 -7.11
C VAL A 28 10.77 -0.62 -6.58
N PHE A 29 10.53 -0.10 -5.37
CA PHE A 29 9.22 -0.08 -4.74
C PHE A 29 8.66 1.34 -4.75
N ILE A 30 7.63 1.56 -5.55
CA ILE A 30 6.96 2.85 -5.74
C ILE A 30 5.67 2.85 -4.94
N MET A 31 5.60 3.72 -3.94
CA MET A 31 4.40 3.91 -3.11
C MET A 31 3.88 5.33 -3.28
N ILE A 32 2.63 5.46 -3.66
CA ILE A 32 1.97 6.75 -3.84
C ILE A 32 1.17 7.07 -2.58
N ASP A 33 1.16 8.33 -2.19
CA ASP A 33 0.46 8.83 -1.00
C ASP A 33 -0.97 9.23 -1.37
N ASP A 34 -1.97 8.59 -0.76
CA ASP A 34 -3.40 8.87 -0.96
C ASP A 34 -3.93 8.62 -2.39
N LEU A 35 -3.30 7.76 -3.19
CA LEU A 35 -3.82 7.41 -4.51
C LEU A 35 -5.00 6.43 -4.38
N GLY A 36 -6.16 6.84 -4.83
CA GLY A 36 -7.34 5.98 -4.83
C GLY A 36 -7.27 4.84 -5.83
N TYR A 37 -8.03 3.77 -5.58
CA TYR A 37 -8.09 2.59 -6.44
C TYR A 37 -8.48 2.93 -7.90
N LYS A 38 -9.41 3.87 -8.08
CA LYS A 38 -9.92 4.30 -9.39
C LYS A 38 -9.14 5.46 -10.03
N ASP A 39 -8.01 5.87 -9.46
CA ASP A 39 -7.29 7.07 -9.89
C ASP A 39 -6.25 6.82 -10.98
N THR A 40 -6.27 5.64 -11.62
CA THR A 40 -5.42 5.33 -12.78
C THR A 40 -6.21 4.71 -13.91
N GLY A 41 -5.75 4.88 -15.16
CA GLY A 41 -6.44 4.38 -16.37
C GLY A 41 -6.68 2.86 -16.30
N VAL A 42 -5.67 2.08 -15.97
CA VAL A 42 -5.77 0.61 -15.90
C VAL A 42 -6.74 0.11 -14.81
N TYR A 43 -7.06 0.93 -13.82
CA TYR A 43 -8.08 0.66 -12.80
C TYR A 43 -9.42 1.35 -13.08
N GLY A 44 -9.56 2.00 -14.24
CA GLY A 44 -10.84 2.45 -14.79
C GLY A 44 -11.12 3.94 -14.68
N SER A 45 -10.10 4.81 -14.53
CA SER A 45 -10.27 6.24 -14.72
C SER A 45 -10.34 6.58 -16.22
N ASP A 46 -11.38 7.33 -16.62
CA ASP A 46 -11.47 7.93 -17.93
C ASP A 46 -10.94 9.36 -17.95
N TYR A 47 -10.73 9.93 -16.78
CA TYR A 47 -10.32 11.33 -16.63
C TYR A 47 -8.81 11.46 -16.42
N TYR A 48 -8.23 10.69 -15.47
CA TYR A 48 -6.80 10.75 -15.19
C TYR A 48 -6.00 9.92 -16.19
N GLU A 49 -4.98 10.53 -16.79
CA GLU A 49 -4.15 9.89 -17.81
C GLU A 49 -2.87 9.33 -17.18
N THR A 50 -2.73 8.01 -17.20
CA THR A 50 -1.61 7.30 -16.57
C THR A 50 -0.95 6.28 -17.52
N PRO A 51 -0.50 6.69 -18.72
CA PRO A 51 -0.01 5.77 -19.75
C PRO A 51 1.23 4.98 -19.33
N ASN A 52 2.06 5.50 -18.42
CA ASN A 52 3.26 4.81 -17.95
C ASN A 52 2.92 3.72 -16.93
N ILE A 53 1.95 3.96 -16.04
CA ILE A 53 1.43 2.98 -15.11
C ILE A 53 0.65 1.89 -15.88
N ASP A 54 -0.13 2.26 -16.88
CA ASP A 54 -0.86 1.33 -17.74
C ASP A 54 0.12 0.43 -18.51
N ARG A 55 1.24 0.99 -18.99
CA ARG A 55 2.34 0.22 -19.59
C ARG A 55 2.98 -0.72 -18.56
N LEU A 56 3.26 -0.25 -17.33
CA LEU A 56 3.80 -1.11 -16.26
C LEU A 56 2.88 -2.30 -16.00
N ALA A 57 1.57 -2.08 -15.95
CA ALA A 57 0.58 -3.14 -15.78
C ALA A 57 0.60 -4.14 -16.95
N SER A 58 0.76 -3.66 -18.18
CA SER A 58 0.85 -4.55 -19.36
C SER A 58 2.12 -5.40 -19.39
N GLN A 59 3.17 -4.99 -18.69
CA GLN A 59 4.45 -5.68 -18.58
C GLN A 59 4.60 -6.52 -17.30
N GLY A 60 3.55 -6.63 -16.49
CA GLY A 60 3.57 -7.34 -15.22
C GLY A 60 2.22 -7.90 -14.83
N MET A 61 2.00 -8.08 -13.55
CA MET A 61 0.74 -8.56 -12.96
C MET A 61 0.00 -7.42 -12.26
N LEU A 62 -1.27 -7.26 -12.60
CA LEU A 62 -2.20 -6.35 -11.95
C LEU A 62 -3.02 -7.10 -10.90
N PHE A 63 -3.07 -6.57 -9.68
CA PHE A 63 -3.89 -7.11 -8.60
C PHE A 63 -5.18 -6.30 -8.48
N THR A 64 -6.32 -6.96 -8.67
CA THR A 64 -7.63 -6.31 -8.59
C THR A 64 -8.17 -6.22 -7.16
N GLN A 65 -7.59 -6.97 -6.23
CA GLN A 65 -7.99 -7.04 -4.83
C GLN A 65 -6.77 -6.88 -3.90
N ALA A 66 -5.98 -5.82 -4.12
CA ALA A 66 -4.89 -5.45 -3.22
C ALA A 66 -5.38 -4.45 -2.16
N TYR A 67 -4.89 -4.63 -0.93
CA TYR A 67 -5.31 -3.88 0.24
C TYR A 67 -4.13 -3.23 0.95
N ALA A 68 -4.31 -1.97 1.34
CA ALA A 68 -3.52 -1.37 2.39
C ALA A 68 -3.92 -1.97 3.74
N SER A 69 -2.97 -2.17 4.63
CA SER A 69 -3.23 -2.72 5.98
C SER A 69 -3.93 -1.72 6.90
N ALA A 70 -3.94 -0.44 6.53
CA ALA A 70 -4.66 0.62 7.23
C ALA A 70 -5.25 1.63 6.24
N ALA A 71 -6.27 2.34 6.69
CA ALA A 71 -6.92 3.39 5.90
C ALA A 71 -6.19 4.74 5.94
N ASN A 72 -5.00 4.82 6.54
CA ASN A 72 -4.17 6.01 6.57
C ASN A 72 -2.66 5.69 6.58
N CYS A 73 -1.85 6.71 6.33
CA CYS A 73 -0.45 6.60 5.92
C CYS A 73 0.47 5.85 6.89
N ALA A 74 0.71 6.40 8.11
CA ALA A 74 1.73 5.88 9.01
C ALA A 74 1.53 4.41 9.39
N PRO A 75 0.33 3.94 9.82
CA PRO A 75 0.13 2.54 10.17
C PRO A 75 0.31 1.61 8.96
N SER A 76 -0.13 2.01 7.76
CA SER A 76 0.06 1.22 6.55
C SER A 76 1.55 1.09 6.19
N ARG A 77 2.31 2.19 6.28
CA ARG A 77 3.76 2.20 6.05
C ARG A 77 4.52 1.39 7.10
N ALA A 78 4.11 1.46 8.38
CA ALA A 78 4.68 0.65 9.46
C ALA A 78 4.50 -0.84 9.20
N THR A 79 3.30 -1.27 8.80
CA THR A 79 3.04 -2.65 8.42
C THR A 79 3.88 -3.09 7.22
N PHE A 80 3.98 -2.27 6.17
CA PHE A 80 4.82 -2.55 5.01
C PHE A 80 6.30 -2.75 5.41
N MET A 81 6.84 -1.86 6.25
CA MET A 81 8.24 -1.94 6.67
C MET A 81 8.52 -3.08 7.66
N SER A 82 7.59 -3.40 8.53
CA SER A 82 7.78 -4.41 9.59
C SER A 82 7.33 -5.82 9.21
N GLY A 83 6.35 -5.94 8.31
CA GLY A 83 5.64 -7.19 8.02
C GLY A 83 4.73 -7.65 9.17
N LEU A 84 4.29 -6.71 10.03
CA LEU A 84 3.52 -6.97 11.24
C LEU A 84 2.19 -6.22 11.25
N TYR A 85 1.17 -6.79 11.86
CA TYR A 85 -0.09 -6.09 12.13
C TYR A 85 0.07 -4.99 13.19
N HIS A 86 -0.83 -4.01 13.16
CA HIS A 86 -0.83 -2.83 14.03
C HIS A 86 -0.69 -3.12 15.52
N PRO A 87 -1.33 -4.15 16.12
CA PRO A 87 -1.14 -4.43 17.55
C PRO A 87 0.30 -4.74 17.95
N ARG A 88 1.13 -5.22 17.00
CA ARG A 88 2.54 -5.55 17.27
C ARG A 88 3.49 -4.36 17.23
N HIS A 89 3.16 -3.31 16.48
CA HIS A 89 4.01 -2.13 16.38
C HIS A 89 3.40 -0.88 17.02
N GLY A 90 2.12 -0.91 17.44
CA GLY A 90 1.47 0.16 18.19
C GLY A 90 1.16 1.44 17.42
N ILE A 91 1.36 1.47 16.10
CA ILE A 91 1.03 2.61 15.24
C ILE A 91 -0.35 2.36 14.62
N TYR A 92 -1.38 3.05 15.10
CA TYR A 92 -2.76 2.88 14.65
C TYR A 92 -3.26 4.05 13.78
N THR A 93 -2.57 5.21 13.87
CA THR A 93 -2.92 6.41 13.11
C THR A 93 -1.69 7.33 12.93
N VAL A 94 -1.87 8.46 12.25
CA VAL A 94 -0.80 9.40 11.88
C VAL A 94 -0.41 10.41 12.98
N ALA A 95 -1.22 10.54 14.03
CA ALA A 95 -0.98 11.48 15.13
C ALA A 95 -1.72 10.99 16.39
N SER A 96 -2.41 11.87 17.14
CA SER A 96 -3.26 11.46 18.26
C SER A 96 -4.36 10.50 17.82
N SER A 97 -4.65 9.50 18.65
CA SER A 97 -5.82 8.61 18.51
C SER A 97 -7.15 9.29 18.85
N GLU A 98 -7.07 10.46 19.50
CA GLU A 98 -8.20 11.27 19.99
C GLU A 98 -8.56 12.38 18.99
N ARG A 99 -8.87 12.02 17.73
CA ARG A 99 -9.27 12.99 16.70
C ARG A 99 -10.78 13.27 16.77
N GLY A 100 -11.18 14.50 16.38
CA GLY A 100 -12.55 14.98 16.53
C GLY A 100 -12.81 15.63 17.90
N ALA A 101 -14.00 16.19 18.10
CA ALA A 101 -14.37 16.83 19.36
C ALA A 101 -14.53 15.81 20.50
N ALA A 102 -14.17 16.17 21.72
CA ALA A 102 -14.19 15.24 22.85
C ALA A 102 -15.62 14.79 23.20
N GLU A 103 -16.55 15.72 23.09
CA GLU A 103 -17.98 15.51 23.33
C GLU A 103 -18.63 14.50 22.36
N ASP A 104 -18.01 14.25 21.21
CA ASP A 104 -18.53 13.30 20.19
C ASP A 104 -17.95 11.88 20.34
N ARG A 105 -16.92 11.69 21.17
CA ARG A 105 -16.26 10.39 21.37
C ARG A 105 -16.81 9.66 22.58
N LYS A 106 -17.43 8.50 22.39
CA LYS A 106 -18.07 7.72 23.48
C LYS A 106 -17.07 7.06 24.43
N ILE A 107 -15.93 6.62 23.89
CA ILE A 107 -14.91 5.88 24.66
C ILE A 107 -13.54 6.55 24.53
N ILE A 108 -12.66 6.30 25.50
CA ILE A 108 -11.26 6.71 25.44
C ILE A 108 -10.52 5.75 24.50
N PRO A 109 -9.95 6.24 23.38
CA PRO A 109 -9.27 5.36 22.42
C PRO A 109 -7.92 4.85 22.95
N THR A 110 -7.41 3.80 22.30
CA THR A 110 -6.06 3.29 22.59
C THR A 110 -4.99 4.33 22.26
N PRO A 111 -4.00 4.55 23.14
CA PRO A 111 -2.86 5.42 22.83
C PRO A 111 -2.15 5.00 21.53
N ASN A 112 -1.70 5.98 20.76
CA ASN A 112 -0.99 5.77 19.50
C ASN A 112 0.49 6.13 19.65
N THR A 113 1.39 5.31 19.08
CA THR A 113 2.77 5.71 18.84
C THR A 113 2.94 6.19 17.40
N THR A 114 3.88 7.12 17.15
CA THR A 114 4.10 7.72 15.82
C THR A 114 5.46 7.34 15.22
N THR A 115 6.28 6.60 15.99
CA THR A 115 7.61 6.19 15.57
C THR A 115 7.69 4.67 15.59
N LEU A 116 8.22 4.07 14.54
CA LEU A 116 8.50 2.64 14.48
C LEU A 116 9.67 2.31 15.42
N ALA A 117 9.48 1.37 16.34
CA ALA A 117 10.49 1.04 17.35
C ALA A 117 11.74 0.43 16.70
N ASP A 118 12.92 0.84 17.13
CA ASP A 118 14.23 0.32 16.63
C ASP A 118 14.43 -1.20 16.88
N SER A 119 13.64 -1.80 17.76
CA SER A 119 13.65 -3.25 17.99
C SER A 119 12.94 -4.04 16.88
N ILE A 120 12.23 -3.36 16.01
CA ILE A 120 11.53 -3.98 14.87
C ILE A 120 12.46 -3.92 13.66
N VAL A 121 12.98 -5.08 13.25
CA VAL A 121 13.79 -5.17 12.03
C VAL A 121 12.93 -4.88 10.81
N THR A 122 13.27 -3.84 10.07
CA THR A 122 12.53 -3.38 8.91
C THR A 122 12.89 -4.16 7.64
N LEU A 123 12.07 -3.99 6.61
CA LEU A 123 12.37 -4.50 5.26
C LEU A 123 13.67 -3.90 4.71
N ALA A 124 13.98 -2.62 5.01
CA ALA A 124 15.20 -1.98 4.55
C ALA A 124 16.45 -2.56 5.24
N GLU A 125 16.39 -2.80 6.56
CA GLU A 125 17.45 -3.50 7.28
C GLU A 125 17.66 -4.91 6.75
N PHE A 126 16.58 -5.63 6.45
CA PHE A 126 16.66 -6.94 5.81
C PHE A 126 17.42 -6.89 4.46
N PHE A 127 17.09 -5.94 3.58
CA PHE A 127 17.82 -5.77 2.33
C PHE A 127 19.30 -5.40 2.56
N GLN A 128 19.58 -4.56 3.54
CA GLN A 128 20.94 -4.18 3.91
C GLN A 128 21.77 -5.40 4.39
N GLU A 129 21.15 -6.29 5.19
CA GLU A 129 21.74 -7.56 5.60
C GLU A 129 22.04 -8.50 4.42
N GLN A 130 21.28 -8.39 3.33
CA GLN A 130 21.52 -9.13 2.08
C GLN A 130 22.59 -8.44 1.18
N GLY A 131 23.22 -7.38 1.64
CA GLY A 131 24.26 -6.66 0.90
C GLY A 131 23.76 -5.67 -0.14
N TYR A 132 22.47 -5.30 -0.09
CA TYR A 132 21.88 -4.31 -0.98
C TYR A 132 22.22 -2.88 -0.57
N ARG A 133 22.38 -2.01 -1.57
CA ARG A 133 22.34 -0.56 -1.36
C ARG A 133 20.88 -0.13 -1.20
N THR A 134 20.53 0.38 -0.04
CA THR A 134 19.16 0.77 0.31
C THR A 134 18.99 2.28 0.21
N ALA A 135 17.94 2.75 -0.47
CA ALA A 135 17.71 4.17 -0.67
C ALA A 135 16.24 4.54 -0.51
N HIS A 136 16.00 5.67 0.13
CA HIS A 136 14.68 6.24 0.43
C HIS A 136 14.56 7.63 -0.20
N PHE A 137 13.51 7.83 -1.01
CA PHE A 137 13.26 9.11 -1.70
C PHE A 137 11.80 9.54 -1.54
N GLY A 138 11.51 10.36 -0.52
CA GLY A 138 10.17 10.89 -0.28
C GLY A 138 9.69 10.77 1.16
N LYS A 139 8.41 10.44 1.36
CA LYS A 139 7.73 10.43 2.65
C LYS A 139 8.10 9.20 3.49
N TRP A 140 8.66 9.44 4.68
CA TRP A 140 8.92 8.37 5.65
C TRP A 140 7.76 8.18 6.64
N HIS A 141 7.49 9.17 7.49
CA HIS A 141 6.36 9.22 8.43
C HIS A 141 6.37 8.13 9.52
N LEU A 142 7.51 7.56 9.83
CA LEU A 142 7.70 6.50 10.86
C LEU A 142 8.79 6.84 11.88
N GLY A 143 9.17 8.11 12.00
CA GLY A 143 10.23 8.63 12.83
C GLY A 143 11.04 9.70 12.10
N ASP A 144 12.13 10.18 12.70
CA ASP A 144 12.84 11.36 12.22
C ASP A 144 13.74 11.06 11.01
N ASP A 145 14.37 9.89 10.95
CA ASP A 145 15.35 9.58 9.91
C ASP A 145 15.29 8.10 9.49
N PRO A 146 14.89 7.77 8.24
CA PRO A 146 14.87 6.40 7.76
C PRO A 146 16.26 5.72 7.73
N ARG A 147 17.36 6.47 7.83
CA ARG A 147 18.70 5.88 7.91
C ARG A 147 18.92 5.09 9.20
N THR A 148 18.23 5.43 10.27
CA THR A 148 18.25 4.64 11.51
C THR A 148 17.48 3.31 11.39
N GLN A 149 16.74 3.13 10.30
CA GLN A 149 15.88 1.98 10.02
C GLN A 149 16.31 1.23 8.74
N GLY A 150 17.61 1.26 8.41
CA GLY A 150 18.23 0.43 7.37
C GLY A 150 18.37 1.06 5.98
N PHE A 151 18.15 2.37 5.81
CA PHE A 151 18.43 3.04 4.54
C PHE A 151 19.84 3.67 4.54
N ASN A 152 20.63 3.41 3.47
CA ASN A 152 21.93 4.06 3.28
C ASN A 152 21.79 5.51 2.81
N VAL A 153 20.74 5.79 2.03
CA VAL A 153 20.44 7.10 1.45
C VAL A 153 19.05 7.54 1.87
N ASN A 154 18.92 8.79 2.31
CA ASN A 154 17.66 9.45 2.61
C ASN A 154 17.58 10.80 1.88
N VAL A 155 16.51 10.98 1.11
CA VAL A 155 16.15 12.26 0.49
C VAL A 155 14.69 12.56 0.83
N ALA A 156 14.47 13.65 1.56
CA ALA A 156 13.14 14.12 1.96
C ALA A 156 12.37 13.22 2.97
N GLY A 157 13.00 12.21 3.57
CA GLY A 157 12.37 11.35 4.56
C GLY A 157 12.52 11.90 5.98
N SER A 158 11.42 12.11 6.70
CA SER A 158 11.39 12.53 8.10
C SER A 158 10.05 12.12 8.75
N HIS A 159 9.83 12.55 10.00
CA HIS A 159 8.54 12.37 10.68
C HIS A 159 7.35 13.03 9.97
N ARG A 160 7.58 13.89 8.99
CA ARG A 160 6.51 14.63 8.28
C ARG A 160 5.65 13.70 7.43
N GLY A 161 4.32 13.89 7.55
CA GLY A 161 3.32 13.13 6.80
C GLY A 161 2.84 13.82 5.52
N ASN A 162 3.35 15.02 5.18
CA ASN A 162 2.98 15.80 4.00
C ASN A 162 4.13 16.71 3.57
N PRO A 163 4.09 17.32 2.37
CA PRO A 163 5.18 18.15 1.86
C PRO A 163 5.30 19.53 2.55
N GLY A 164 4.58 19.76 3.64
CA GLY A 164 4.63 20.99 4.38
C GLY A 164 3.64 22.05 3.87
N ARG A 165 3.69 23.24 4.50
CA ARG A 165 2.75 24.32 4.25
C ARG A 165 2.89 24.91 2.84
N ASP A 166 4.11 24.98 2.32
CA ASP A 166 4.41 25.57 1.01
C ASP A 166 4.20 24.57 -0.13
N GLY A 167 4.04 23.27 0.21
CA GLY A 167 3.56 22.22 -0.68
C GLY A 167 4.61 21.69 -1.66
N TYR A 168 4.25 21.59 -2.95
CA TYR A 168 4.98 20.84 -3.96
C TYR A 168 5.97 21.67 -4.79
N PHE A 169 6.06 22.96 -4.60
CA PHE A 169 6.97 23.81 -5.36
C PHE A 169 8.11 24.36 -4.49
N SER A 170 9.33 24.39 -5.05
CA SER A 170 10.49 25.01 -4.39
C SER A 170 10.27 26.53 -4.19
N PRO A 171 10.66 27.07 -2.99
CA PRO A 171 11.43 26.45 -1.92
C PRO A 171 10.62 25.44 -1.11
N TYR A 172 11.25 24.27 -0.81
CA TYR A 172 10.59 23.18 -0.07
C TYR A 172 10.72 23.34 1.44
N VAL A 173 9.75 22.82 2.18
CA VAL A 173 9.82 22.68 3.65
C VAL A 173 9.89 21.18 4.02
N VAL A 174 10.67 20.40 3.27
CA VAL A 174 10.75 18.93 3.40
C VAL A 174 12.18 18.54 3.73
N GLU A 175 12.57 18.64 5.00
CA GLU A 175 13.88 18.21 5.45
C GLU A 175 14.09 16.69 5.27
N PRO A 176 15.31 16.24 4.96
CA PRO A 176 16.55 17.02 4.74
C PRO A 176 16.78 17.48 3.28
N LEU A 177 15.73 17.66 2.48
CA LEU A 177 15.86 18.09 1.09
C LEU A 177 16.30 19.58 1.03
N VAL A 178 17.35 19.83 0.28
CA VAL A 178 17.80 21.19 -0.03
C VAL A 178 16.99 21.75 -1.20
N ASP A 179 16.63 23.02 -1.13
CA ASP A 179 15.87 23.70 -2.17
C ASP A 179 16.55 23.59 -3.55
N GLY A 180 15.71 23.42 -4.56
CA GLY A 180 16.08 23.53 -5.96
C GLY A 180 15.81 24.93 -6.52
N PRO A 181 15.85 25.10 -7.84
CA PRO A 181 15.39 26.32 -8.49
C PRO A 181 13.94 26.66 -8.09
N ASP A 182 13.64 27.96 -8.01
CA ASP A 182 12.30 28.44 -7.74
C ASP A 182 11.26 27.80 -8.69
N GLY A 183 10.19 27.26 -8.12
CA GLY A 183 9.14 26.60 -8.88
C GLY A 183 9.44 25.17 -9.33
N GLU A 184 10.60 24.57 -8.95
CA GLU A 184 10.84 23.15 -9.19
C GLU A 184 9.81 22.30 -8.47
N TYR A 185 9.20 21.32 -9.18
CA TYR A 185 8.16 20.47 -8.63
C TYR A 185 8.75 19.31 -7.83
N LEU A 186 8.30 19.11 -6.59
CA LEU A 186 8.85 18.15 -5.64
C LEU A 186 8.92 16.71 -6.21
N THR A 187 7.87 16.27 -6.89
CA THR A 187 7.81 14.94 -7.50
C THR A 187 8.91 14.75 -8.56
N ASP A 188 9.16 15.79 -9.38
CA ASP A 188 10.23 15.78 -10.37
C ASP A 188 11.62 15.75 -9.72
N ARG A 189 11.79 16.51 -8.63
CA ARG A 189 13.05 16.57 -7.88
C ARG A 189 13.36 15.22 -7.24
N LEU A 190 12.41 14.60 -6.52
CA LEU A 190 12.61 13.30 -5.89
C LEU A 190 12.97 12.22 -6.92
N THR A 191 12.30 12.24 -8.07
CA THR A 191 12.61 11.33 -9.18
C THR A 191 14.03 11.55 -9.73
N SER A 192 14.44 12.81 -9.87
CA SER A 192 15.79 13.14 -10.35
C SER A 192 16.87 12.66 -9.38
N GLU A 193 16.65 12.75 -8.06
CA GLU A 193 17.54 12.20 -7.04
C GLU A 193 17.60 10.66 -7.10
N ALA A 194 16.45 10.00 -7.26
CA ALA A 194 16.38 8.54 -7.42
C ALA A 194 17.11 8.08 -8.70
N ILE A 195 16.95 8.78 -9.81
CA ILE A 195 17.68 8.51 -11.06
C ILE A 195 19.19 8.67 -10.88
N ARG A 196 19.63 9.67 -10.13
CA ARG A 196 21.05 9.85 -9.80
C ARG A 196 21.57 8.65 -8.99
N PHE A 197 20.82 8.19 -8.00
CA PHE A 197 21.15 6.99 -7.24
C PHE A 197 21.26 5.76 -8.14
N LEU A 198 20.30 5.50 -9.03
CA LEU A 198 20.32 4.36 -9.94
C LEU A 198 21.58 4.38 -10.83
N ARG A 199 21.94 5.54 -11.42
CA ARG A 199 23.13 5.69 -12.26
C ARG A 199 24.42 5.43 -11.48
N THR A 200 24.48 5.83 -10.21
CA THR A 200 25.68 5.64 -9.37
C THR A 200 25.83 4.20 -8.88
N ASN A 201 24.73 3.45 -8.78
CA ASN A 201 24.69 2.12 -8.18
C ASN A 201 24.28 1.02 -9.19
N GLN A 202 24.35 1.27 -10.50
CA GLN A 202 23.92 0.33 -11.54
C GLN A 202 24.63 -1.04 -11.50
N ASP A 203 25.88 -1.06 -11.00
CA ASP A 203 26.70 -2.26 -10.87
C ASP A 203 26.54 -2.96 -9.50
N SER A 204 25.64 -2.50 -8.67
CA SER A 204 25.37 -3.03 -7.33
C SER A 204 23.92 -3.48 -7.22
N SER A 205 23.64 -4.49 -6.37
CA SER A 205 22.26 -4.79 -6.00
C SER A 205 21.68 -3.65 -5.16
N PHE A 206 20.46 -3.22 -5.47
CA PHE A 206 19.81 -2.11 -4.79
C PHE A 206 18.34 -2.38 -4.41
N PHE A 207 17.94 -1.80 -3.29
CA PHE A 207 16.55 -1.62 -2.89
C PHE A 207 16.26 -0.11 -2.87
N LEU A 208 15.53 0.35 -3.87
CA LEU A 208 15.06 1.73 -3.99
C LEU A 208 13.62 1.80 -3.55
N TYR A 209 13.36 2.45 -2.43
CA TYR A 209 12.03 2.79 -1.95
C TYR A 209 11.70 4.22 -2.35
N MET A 210 10.64 4.37 -3.15
CA MET A 210 10.16 5.64 -3.70
C MET A 210 8.77 5.97 -3.17
N PRO A 211 8.64 6.37 -1.89
CA PRO A 211 7.38 6.79 -1.31
C PRO A 211 7.14 8.26 -1.65
N TYR A 212 6.49 8.52 -2.77
CA TYR A 212 6.14 9.88 -3.17
C TYR A 212 5.24 10.56 -2.14
N TYR A 213 5.33 11.89 -2.03
CA TYR A 213 4.32 12.70 -1.33
C TYR A 213 3.05 12.91 -2.19
N THR A 214 3.20 12.81 -3.52
CA THR A 214 2.10 12.90 -4.49
C THR A 214 1.19 11.66 -4.33
N VAL A 215 -0.11 11.77 -4.22
CA VAL A 215 -0.99 12.91 -4.55
C VAL A 215 -1.62 13.54 -3.27
N HIS A 216 -0.92 13.50 -2.13
CA HIS A 216 -1.40 14.01 -0.85
C HIS A 216 -1.62 15.53 -0.89
N THR A 217 -2.48 16.04 -0.04
CA THR A 217 -2.69 17.48 0.18
C THR A 217 -1.41 18.19 0.68
N PRO A 218 -1.21 19.49 0.31
CA PRO A 218 -2.10 20.36 -0.47
C PRO A 218 -2.20 19.93 -1.93
N ILE A 219 -3.37 20.14 -2.54
CA ILE A 219 -3.58 19.79 -3.95
C ILE A 219 -2.98 20.91 -4.81
N GLN A 220 -1.81 20.62 -5.41
CA GLN A 220 -1.02 21.58 -6.19
C GLN A 220 -0.40 20.86 -7.38
N GLY A 221 -0.79 21.24 -8.58
CA GLY A 221 -0.32 20.68 -9.85
C GLY A 221 0.46 21.69 -10.69
N LYS A 222 1.16 21.20 -11.70
CA LYS A 222 1.83 22.04 -12.71
C LYS A 222 0.77 22.76 -13.55
N GLU A 223 0.87 24.06 -13.71
CA GLU A 223 -0.13 24.91 -14.39
C GLU A 223 -0.50 24.41 -15.79
N ALA A 224 0.48 23.99 -16.58
CA ALA A 224 0.23 23.45 -17.93
C ALA A 224 -0.63 22.19 -17.93
N LEU A 225 -0.48 21.31 -16.91
CA LEU A 225 -1.31 20.13 -16.76
C LEU A 225 -2.70 20.48 -16.22
N ILE A 226 -2.79 21.41 -15.27
CA ILE A 226 -4.09 21.89 -14.78
C ILE A 226 -4.94 22.39 -15.95
N LYS A 227 -4.37 23.28 -16.79
CA LYS A 227 -5.05 23.81 -17.97
C LYS A 227 -5.49 22.69 -18.93
N LYS A 228 -4.65 21.70 -19.18
CA LYS A 228 -5.01 20.51 -20.00
C LYS A 228 -6.27 19.82 -19.47
N TYR A 229 -6.36 19.61 -18.15
CA TYR A 229 -7.50 18.92 -17.54
C TYR A 229 -8.75 19.80 -17.39
N GLU A 230 -8.59 21.11 -17.26
CA GLU A 230 -9.70 22.05 -17.36
C GLU A 230 -10.33 22.03 -18.77
N GLU A 231 -9.50 22.01 -19.83
CA GLU A 231 -9.93 21.90 -21.23
C GLU A 231 -10.53 20.52 -21.55
N LYS A 232 -9.97 19.43 -20.98
CA LYS A 232 -10.50 18.07 -21.14
C LYS A 232 -11.89 17.93 -20.54
N GLY A 233 -12.14 18.60 -19.41
CA GLY A 233 -13.36 18.46 -18.64
C GLY A 233 -13.47 17.11 -17.95
N GLY A 234 -14.01 17.09 -16.72
CA GLY A 234 -14.23 15.89 -15.93
C GLY A 234 -15.64 15.33 -16.08
N ASN A 235 -15.91 14.29 -15.32
CA ASN A 235 -17.22 13.67 -15.16
C ASN A 235 -17.77 13.90 -13.73
N ALA A 236 -18.93 13.33 -13.41
CA ALA A 236 -19.57 13.51 -12.09
C ALA A 236 -18.74 12.96 -10.92
N LEU A 237 -17.83 12.00 -11.17
CA LEU A 237 -17.04 11.30 -10.15
C LEU A 237 -15.62 11.87 -10.05
N GLN A 238 -15.05 12.29 -11.17
CA GLN A 238 -13.66 12.76 -11.29
C GLN A 238 -13.64 14.03 -12.13
N ASN A 239 -13.42 15.19 -11.49
CA ASN A 239 -13.47 16.51 -12.14
C ASN A 239 -12.50 17.53 -11.54
N ASN A 240 -11.61 17.12 -10.66
CA ASN A 240 -10.61 18.01 -10.06
C ASN A 240 -9.38 18.10 -10.99
N ALA A 241 -9.28 19.16 -11.78
CA ALA A 241 -8.19 19.35 -12.74
C ALA A 241 -6.80 19.46 -12.06
N THR A 242 -6.73 20.07 -10.89
CA THR A 242 -5.46 20.17 -10.14
C THR A 242 -5.00 18.81 -9.64
N TYR A 243 -5.91 17.98 -9.12
CA TYR A 243 -5.59 16.61 -8.72
C TYR A 243 -5.20 15.75 -9.93
N ALA A 244 -5.90 15.89 -11.05
CA ALA A 244 -5.56 15.21 -12.30
C ALA A 244 -4.13 15.56 -12.78
N ALA A 245 -3.76 16.83 -12.67
CA ALA A 245 -2.40 17.30 -12.98
C ALA A 245 -1.34 16.67 -12.05
N MET A 246 -1.67 16.45 -10.78
CA MET A 246 -0.77 15.73 -9.84
C MET A 246 -0.63 14.26 -10.23
N VAL A 247 -1.73 13.59 -10.55
CA VAL A 247 -1.73 12.18 -11.00
C VAL A 247 -0.90 12.00 -12.27
N GLU A 248 -1.09 12.86 -13.27
CA GLU A 248 -0.29 12.79 -14.50
C GLU A 248 1.19 13.12 -14.25
N ALA A 249 1.51 14.11 -13.42
CA ALA A 249 2.90 14.41 -13.07
C ALA A 249 3.57 13.22 -12.36
N MET A 250 2.84 12.50 -11.52
CA MET A 250 3.31 11.26 -10.88
C MET A 250 3.55 10.16 -11.93
N ASP A 251 2.60 9.93 -12.84
CA ASP A 251 2.74 8.97 -13.93
C ASP A 251 3.96 9.24 -14.82
N GLN A 252 4.17 10.51 -15.21
CA GLN A 252 5.35 10.93 -15.97
C GLN A 252 6.65 10.59 -15.24
N ASN A 253 6.68 10.74 -13.92
CA ASN A 253 7.85 10.44 -13.08
C ASN A 253 8.06 8.93 -12.91
N VAL A 254 7.01 8.14 -12.80
CA VAL A 254 7.10 6.66 -12.90
C VAL A 254 7.71 6.27 -14.25
N GLY A 255 7.25 6.88 -15.35
CA GLY A 255 7.81 6.67 -16.69
C GLY A 255 9.30 6.98 -16.79
N ARG A 256 9.76 8.07 -16.16
CA ARG A 256 11.20 8.45 -16.09
C ARG A 256 12.03 7.39 -15.36
N LEU A 257 11.54 6.85 -14.23
CA LEU A 257 12.21 5.76 -13.50
C LEU A 257 12.33 4.51 -14.36
N LEU A 258 11.21 4.05 -14.95
CA LEU A 258 11.20 2.86 -15.80
C LEU A 258 12.15 2.98 -16.99
N SER A 259 12.11 4.12 -17.71
CA SER A 259 13.01 4.39 -18.84
C SER A 259 14.47 4.47 -18.41
N THR A 260 14.74 4.89 -17.16
CA THR A 260 16.11 4.88 -16.62
C THR A 260 16.60 3.46 -16.39
N LEU A 261 15.78 2.55 -15.83
CA LEU A 261 16.15 1.15 -15.66
C LEU A 261 16.47 0.50 -17.01
N ASP A 262 15.65 0.78 -18.04
CA ASP A 262 15.89 0.30 -19.41
C ASP A 262 17.22 0.82 -19.96
N SER A 263 17.47 2.13 -19.85
CA SER A 263 18.68 2.77 -20.38
C SER A 263 19.98 2.34 -19.70
N LEU A 264 19.90 1.93 -18.44
CA LEU A 264 21.02 1.39 -17.66
C LEU A 264 21.22 -0.12 -17.90
N GLY A 265 20.32 -0.78 -18.63
CA GLY A 265 20.39 -2.22 -18.89
C GLY A 265 20.12 -3.10 -17.65
N VAL A 266 19.51 -2.53 -16.59
CA VAL A 266 19.22 -3.26 -15.35
C VAL A 266 17.75 -3.71 -15.23
N ALA A 267 16.89 -3.31 -16.16
CA ALA A 267 15.45 -3.55 -16.12
C ALA A 267 15.10 -5.04 -16.03
N GLU A 268 15.81 -5.90 -16.78
CA GLU A 268 15.58 -7.35 -16.81
C GLU A 268 15.87 -8.06 -15.48
N ASN A 269 16.73 -7.47 -14.64
CA ASN A 269 17.03 -7.98 -13.29
C ASN A 269 16.45 -7.08 -12.19
N THR A 270 15.34 -6.37 -12.47
CA THR A 270 14.71 -5.47 -11.51
C THR A 270 13.22 -5.82 -11.33
N MET A 271 12.82 -6.12 -10.10
CA MET A 271 11.42 -6.16 -9.71
C MET A 271 10.94 -4.73 -9.44
N VAL A 272 9.86 -4.33 -10.09
CA VAL A 272 9.17 -3.07 -9.86
C VAL A 272 7.82 -3.34 -9.22
N VAL A 273 7.56 -2.77 -8.06
CA VAL A 273 6.27 -2.80 -7.38
C VAL A 273 5.70 -1.39 -7.34
N PHE A 274 4.47 -1.22 -7.78
CA PHE A 274 3.71 0.02 -7.70
C PHE A 274 2.47 -0.18 -6.85
N THR A 275 2.22 0.71 -5.87
CA THR A 275 1.03 0.65 -5.02
C THR A 275 0.73 2.01 -4.36
N SER A 276 -0.36 2.10 -3.59
CA SER A 276 -0.67 3.22 -2.69
C SER A 276 -0.59 2.78 -1.23
N ASP A 277 -0.36 3.73 -0.32
CA ASP A 277 -0.33 3.45 1.13
C ASP A 277 -1.73 3.35 1.75
N ASN A 278 -2.73 3.98 1.19
CA ASN A 278 -4.16 3.90 1.54
C ASN A 278 -5.03 4.39 0.38
N GLY A 279 -6.33 4.31 0.52
CA GLY A 279 -7.28 4.85 -0.45
C GLY A 279 -7.24 6.38 -0.57
N GLY A 280 -7.80 6.91 -1.64
CA GLY A 280 -7.85 8.34 -1.93
C GLY A 280 -8.85 9.11 -1.05
N ILE A 281 -8.72 10.43 -1.00
CA ILE A 281 -9.68 11.32 -0.32
C ILE A 281 -10.94 11.45 -1.21
N ARG A 282 -12.06 10.86 -0.76
CA ARG A 282 -13.31 10.82 -1.52
C ARG A 282 -13.81 12.21 -1.98
N ALA A 283 -13.64 13.22 -1.14
CA ALA A 283 -14.05 14.59 -1.46
C ALA A 283 -13.26 15.21 -2.63
N ILE A 284 -12.08 14.65 -2.97
CA ILE A 284 -11.21 15.11 -4.06
C ILE A 284 -11.44 14.27 -5.32
N SER A 285 -11.52 12.94 -5.16
CA SER A 285 -11.72 11.97 -6.25
C SER A 285 -12.62 10.83 -5.77
N SER A 286 -13.76 10.65 -6.41
CA SER A 286 -14.67 9.56 -6.08
C SER A 286 -14.11 8.21 -6.52
N GLN A 287 -14.24 7.22 -5.65
CA GLN A 287 -13.79 5.87 -5.90
C GLN A 287 -14.94 4.91 -6.24
N GLU A 288 -16.13 5.43 -6.56
CA GLU A 288 -17.30 4.59 -6.85
C GLU A 288 -17.00 3.46 -7.85
N PRO A 289 -17.56 2.26 -7.60
CA PRO A 289 -18.59 1.92 -6.61
C PRO A 289 -18.08 1.73 -5.17
N LEU A 290 -16.77 1.87 -4.90
CA LEU A 290 -16.18 1.68 -3.58
C LEU A 290 -16.67 2.75 -2.60
N ARG A 291 -17.14 2.31 -1.41
CA ARG A 291 -17.63 3.21 -0.38
C ARG A 291 -16.52 3.95 0.33
N ALA A 292 -16.76 5.19 0.69
CA ALA A 292 -15.88 6.08 1.46
C ALA A 292 -14.50 6.31 0.80
N GLY A 293 -13.46 6.54 1.58
CA GLY A 293 -12.10 6.85 1.15
C GLY A 293 -11.13 6.87 2.32
N LYS A 294 -10.00 7.57 2.17
CA LYS A 294 -8.95 7.70 3.19
C LYS A 294 -9.51 7.92 4.59
N GLY A 295 -9.06 7.11 5.53
CA GLY A 295 -9.46 7.15 6.94
C GLY A 295 -10.67 6.29 7.26
N SER A 296 -11.29 5.64 6.27
CA SER A 296 -12.38 4.69 6.47
C SER A 296 -11.96 3.27 6.09
N TYR A 297 -12.49 2.26 6.77
CA TYR A 297 -12.18 0.85 6.52
C TYR A 297 -13.18 0.17 5.58
N TYR A 298 -14.08 0.93 4.94
CA TYR A 298 -14.80 0.49 3.75
C TYR A 298 -13.84 0.38 2.55
N GLU A 299 -14.25 -0.29 1.49
CA GLU A 299 -13.39 -0.62 0.33
C GLU A 299 -12.64 0.61 -0.23
N GLY A 300 -13.29 1.78 -0.31
CA GLY A 300 -12.65 2.98 -0.85
C GLY A 300 -11.48 3.53 -0.03
N GLY A 301 -11.39 3.16 1.26
CA GLY A 301 -10.29 3.61 2.12
C GLY A 301 -9.11 2.64 2.21
N ILE A 302 -9.32 1.36 1.89
CA ILE A 302 -8.29 0.32 2.06
C ILE A 302 -7.95 -0.45 0.79
N ARG A 303 -8.82 -0.50 -0.22
CA ARG A 303 -8.50 -1.12 -1.51
C ARG A 303 -7.66 -0.17 -2.34
N VAL A 304 -6.51 -0.64 -2.82
CA VAL A 304 -5.49 0.18 -3.48
C VAL A 304 -5.03 -0.45 -4.79
N PRO A 305 -4.54 0.35 -5.77
CA PRO A 305 -3.89 -0.22 -6.93
C PRO A 305 -2.61 -0.94 -6.52
N MET A 306 -2.32 -2.08 -7.15
CA MET A 306 -1.04 -2.79 -7.00
C MET A 306 -0.66 -3.47 -8.30
N ILE A 307 0.58 -3.23 -8.75
CA ILE A 307 1.15 -3.81 -9.95
C ILE A 307 2.55 -4.32 -9.60
N VAL A 308 2.88 -5.53 -10.06
CA VAL A 308 4.22 -6.10 -9.90
C VAL A 308 4.76 -6.50 -11.27
N ARG A 309 5.86 -5.87 -11.69
CA ARG A 309 6.64 -6.26 -12.87
C ARG A 309 7.93 -6.95 -12.42
N TRP A 310 8.16 -8.16 -12.90
CA TRP A 310 9.41 -8.89 -12.69
C TRP A 310 9.72 -9.73 -13.94
N PRO A 311 10.52 -9.19 -14.88
CA PRO A 311 10.79 -9.85 -16.14
C PRO A 311 11.29 -11.30 -15.98
N GLY A 312 10.79 -12.20 -16.80
CA GLY A 312 11.13 -13.62 -16.76
C GLY A 312 10.60 -14.41 -15.55
N ARG A 313 9.85 -13.78 -14.64
CA ARG A 313 9.25 -14.40 -13.46
C ARG A 313 7.75 -14.18 -13.35
N VAL A 314 7.31 -12.97 -13.60
CA VAL A 314 5.89 -12.59 -13.61
C VAL A 314 5.45 -12.53 -15.07
N GLU A 315 4.35 -13.19 -15.39
CA GLU A 315 3.77 -13.16 -16.73
C GLU A 315 3.25 -11.77 -17.08
N GLU A 316 3.63 -11.28 -18.26
CA GLU A 316 3.21 -9.97 -18.76
C GLU A 316 1.69 -9.93 -19.01
N GLY A 317 1.05 -8.83 -18.58
CA GLY A 317 -0.40 -8.63 -18.71
C GLY A 317 -1.25 -9.54 -17.81
N ALA A 318 -0.63 -10.27 -16.87
CA ALA A 318 -1.36 -11.12 -15.93
C ALA A 318 -2.25 -10.30 -14.98
N ARG A 319 -3.32 -10.94 -14.52
CA ARG A 319 -4.23 -10.37 -13.49
C ARG A 319 -4.43 -11.37 -12.38
N SER A 320 -4.50 -10.87 -11.15
CA SER A 320 -4.85 -11.65 -9.96
C SER A 320 -6.05 -11.05 -9.25
N GLU A 321 -7.02 -11.90 -8.93
CA GLU A 321 -8.20 -11.56 -8.13
C GLU A 321 -8.07 -12.05 -6.68
N VAL A 322 -6.92 -12.64 -6.34
CA VAL A 322 -6.65 -13.10 -4.99
C VAL A 322 -6.48 -11.90 -4.06
N PRO A 323 -7.18 -11.86 -2.91
CA PRO A 323 -7.02 -10.82 -1.92
C PRO A 323 -5.62 -10.85 -1.30
N VAL A 324 -4.88 -9.73 -1.47
CA VAL A 324 -3.52 -9.56 -0.95
C VAL A 324 -3.40 -8.26 -0.17
N SER A 325 -2.37 -8.12 0.65
CA SER A 325 -2.12 -6.91 1.43
C SER A 325 -0.66 -6.47 1.32
N ASN A 326 -0.38 -5.21 1.59
CA ASN A 326 1.00 -4.74 1.73
C ASN A 326 1.78 -5.43 2.87
N LEU A 327 1.09 -6.10 3.79
CA LEU A 327 1.64 -7.01 4.79
C LEU A 327 2.41 -8.19 4.17
N ASP A 328 2.05 -8.58 2.93
CA ASP A 328 2.60 -9.74 2.22
C ASP A 328 3.95 -9.46 1.54
N ILE A 329 4.32 -8.20 1.45
CA ILE A 329 5.53 -7.78 0.73
C ILE A 329 6.80 -8.26 1.43
N TYR A 330 6.89 -8.10 2.75
CA TYR A 330 8.08 -8.52 3.49
C TYR A 330 8.29 -10.06 3.43
N PRO A 331 7.29 -10.92 3.71
CA PRO A 331 7.46 -12.36 3.56
C PRO A 331 7.79 -12.78 2.12
N THR A 332 7.30 -12.07 1.10
CA THR A 332 7.64 -12.31 -0.31
C THR A 332 9.14 -12.13 -0.55
N PHE A 333 9.72 -11.02 -0.10
CA PHE A 333 11.17 -10.81 -0.24
C PHE A 333 11.97 -11.83 0.56
N ARG A 334 11.53 -12.20 1.76
CA ARG A 334 12.22 -13.25 2.52
C ARG A 334 12.24 -14.59 1.78
N GLU A 335 11.17 -14.94 1.08
CA GLU A 335 11.14 -16.16 0.26
C GLU A 335 12.07 -16.06 -0.94
N ILE A 336 12.09 -14.91 -1.65
CA ILE A 336 13.02 -14.68 -2.77
C ILE A 336 14.49 -14.90 -2.35
N PHE A 337 14.83 -14.55 -1.10
CA PHE A 337 16.17 -14.76 -0.55
C PHE A 337 16.36 -16.12 0.16
N GLY A 338 15.41 -17.05 0.04
CA GLY A 338 15.48 -18.38 0.67
C GLY A 338 15.48 -18.33 2.20
N GLN A 339 14.86 -17.30 2.79
CA GLN A 339 14.84 -17.08 4.24
C GLN A 339 13.43 -17.21 4.86
N SER A 340 12.53 -17.93 4.21
CA SER A 340 11.20 -18.23 4.75
C SER A 340 11.29 -18.85 6.16
N GLY A 341 10.37 -18.44 7.03
CA GLY A 341 10.24 -19.01 8.38
C GLY A 341 11.29 -18.59 9.42
N LYS A 342 12.32 -17.81 9.05
CA LYS A 342 13.37 -17.37 10.00
C LYS A 342 12.96 -16.21 10.93
N LYS A 343 11.85 -15.55 10.64
CA LYS A 343 11.29 -14.42 11.41
C LYS A 343 9.78 -14.56 11.45
N THR A 344 9.17 -14.26 12.58
CA THR A 344 7.71 -14.16 12.67
C THR A 344 7.24 -12.94 11.88
N LEU A 345 6.45 -13.17 10.83
CA LEU A 345 5.76 -12.16 10.03
C LEU A 345 4.29 -12.53 10.00
N ASP A 346 3.41 -11.53 9.88
CA ASP A 346 1.97 -11.77 9.90
C ASP A 346 1.37 -11.92 8.49
N GLY A 347 2.13 -11.58 7.43
CA GLY A 347 1.75 -11.74 6.03
C GLY A 347 2.12 -13.10 5.45
N GLN A 348 1.71 -13.33 4.22
CA GLN A 348 2.03 -14.51 3.41
C GLN A 348 2.79 -14.10 2.15
N SER A 349 3.75 -14.91 1.72
CA SER A 349 4.49 -14.65 0.49
C SER A 349 3.59 -14.68 -0.74
N LEU A 350 3.76 -13.70 -1.63
CA LEU A 350 3.07 -13.62 -2.91
C LEU A 350 3.73 -14.48 -4.02
N MET A 351 4.84 -15.15 -3.73
CA MET A 351 5.57 -15.93 -4.73
C MET A 351 4.70 -16.93 -5.49
N PRO A 352 3.79 -17.71 -4.84
CA PRO A 352 2.91 -18.62 -5.55
C PRO A 352 2.00 -17.92 -6.58
N ILE A 353 1.55 -16.69 -6.30
CA ILE A 353 0.73 -15.92 -7.24
C ILE A 353 1.61 -15.35 -8.35
N LEU A 354 2.76 -14.78 -8.01
CA LEU A 354 3.66 -14.11 -8.96
C LEU A 354 4.27 -15.04 -9.99
N THR A 355 4.64 -16.26 -9.57
CA THR A 355 5.29 -17.25 -10.45
C THR A 355 4.35 -18.31 -10.97
N LYS A 356 3.12 -18.38 -10.46
CA LYS A 356 2.15 -19.46 -10.67
C LYS A 356 2.65 -20.84 -10.24
N ASP A 357 3.66 -20.86 -9.36
CA ASP A 357 4.25 -22.06 -8.79
C ASP A 357 3.82 -22.23 -7.33
N GLY A 358 3.03 -23.24 -7.03
CA GLY A 358 2.54 -23.55 -5.70
C GLY A 358 1.13 -23.03 -5.42
N GLU A 359 0.69 -23.21 -4.18
CA GLU A 359 -0.63 -22.79 -3.73
C GLU A 359 -0.52 -21.56 -2.81
N PHE A 360 -1.37 -20.57 -3.07
CA PHE A 360 -1.59 -19.45 -2.15
C PHE A 360 -2.82 -19.77 -1.29
N SER A 361 -2.63 -19.87 0.02
CA SER A 361 -3.71 -20.23 0.93
C SER A 361 -4.76 -19.11 1.02
N ASP A 362 -6.02 -19.46 0.86
CA ASP A 362 -7.10 -18.55 1.24
C ASP A 362 -7.00 -18.26 2.74
N ARG A 363 -6.94 -16.99 3.08
CA ARG A 363 -6.77 -16.53 4.46
C ARG A 363 -7.57 -15.27 4.73
N PRO A 364 -8.01 -15.07 5.97
CA PRO A 364 -8.61 -13.81 6.35
C PRO A 364 -7.58 -12.68 6.36
N LEU A 365 -8.02 -11.49 5.94
CA LEU A 365 -7.33 -10.23 6.13
C LEU A 365 -7.99 -9.47 7.27
N PHE A 366 -7.17 -8.83 8.13
CA PHE A 366 -7.65 -8.13 9.31
C PHE A 366 -7.18 -6.69 9.34
N TRP A 367 -8.04 -5.81 9.86
CA TRP A 367 -7.73 -4.42 10.16
C TRP A 367 -8.17 -4.12 11.60
N HIS A 368 -7.36 -3.33 12.31
CA HIS A 368 -7.62 -2.97 13.70
C HIS A 368 -7.26 -1.50 13.92
N PHE A 369 -8.25 -0.72 14.35
CA PHE A 369 -8.16 0.73 14.44
C PHE A 369 -8.87 1.23 15.72
N PRO A 370 -8.27 1.03 16.90
CA PRO A 370 -8.88 1.40 18.17
C PRO A 370 -8.76 2.92 18.43
N ILE A 371 -9.11 3.72 17.42
CA ILE A 371 -8.86 5.18 17.35
C ILE A 371 -10.04 5.91 16.71
N TYR A 372 -10.08 7.23 16.86
CA TYR A 372 -11.02 8.11 16.19
C TYR A 372 -10.35 8.92 15.08
N LEU A 373 -11.03 9.06 13.95
CA LEU A 373 -10.67 9.99 12.88
C LEU A 373 -11.88 10.81 12.49
N GLN A 374 -11.85 12.12 12.77
CA GLN A 374 -12.92 13.04 12.37
C GLN A 374 -13.09 13.07 10.84
N ALA A 375 -14.28 13.42 10.38
CA ALA A 375 -14.59 13.64 8.98
C ALA A 375 -13.70 14.74 8.35
N TYR A 376 -13.37 14.61 7.06
CA TYR A 376 -12.87 15.71 6.24
C TYR A 376 -14.02 16.55 5.73
N ASP A 377 -15.07 15.87 5.27
CA ASP A 377 -16.28 16.47 4.73
C ASP A 377 -17.48 15.63 5.17
N THR A 378 -18.27 16.19 6.07
CA THR A 378 -19.42 15.51 6.70
C THR A 378 -20.50 15.04 5.71
N LEU A 379 -20.50 15.60 4.49
CA LEU A 379 -21.48 15.26 3.45
C LEU A 379 -20.92 14.27 2.42
N ARG A 380 -19.59 14.26 2.23
CA ARG A 380 -18.96 13.51 1.12
C ARG A 380 -18.09 12.34 1.55
N ASP A 381 -17.68 12.25 2.83
CA ASP A 381 -16.81 11.16 3.28
C ASP A 381 -17.49 9.77 3.22
N ASP A 382 -18.83 9.72 3.25
CA ASP A 382 -19.62 8.51 3.08
C ASP A 382 -19.27 7.39 4.09
N GLY A 383 -18.87 7.81 5.30
CA GLY A 383 -18.57 6.93 6.42
C GLY A 383 -19.80 6.28 7.04
N ARG A 384 -19.63 5.69 8.23
CA ARG A 384 -20.74 5.16 9.03
C ARG A 384 -21.63 6.27 9.57
N ASP A 385 -21.02 7.37 9.94
CA ASP A 385 -21.70 8.56 10.45
C ASP A 385 -20.99 9.84 9.92
N PRO A 386 -21.65 11.01 9.99
CA PRO A 386 -21.11 12.21 9.41
C PRO A 386 -19.94 12.83 10.20
N LEU A 387 -19.76 12.50 11.49
CA LEU A 387 -18.75 13.15 12.34
C LEU A 387 -17.38 12.51 12.21
N PHE A 388 -17.33 11.20 11.93
CA PHE A 388 -16.10 10.43 11.89
C PHE A 388 -15.99 9.58 10.63
N ARG A 389 -14.82 9.64 9.98
CA ARG A 389 -14.47 8.69 8.91
C ARG A 389 -14.28 7.30 9.46
N THR A 390 -13.75 7.19 10.69
CA THR A 390 -13.73 5.95 11.44
C THR A 390 -13.91 6.20 12.93
N ARG A 391 -14.62 5.27 13.57
CA ARG A 391 -14.74 5.09 15.02
C ARG A 391 -13.97 3.84 15.42
N PRO A 392 -13.55 3.71 16.70
CA PRO A 392 -12.80 2.54 17.14
C PRO A 392 -13.44 1.23 16.74
N GLY A 393 -12.69 0.34 16.12
CA GLY A 393 -13.21 -0.91 15.61
C GLY A 393 -12.17 -1.87 15.05
N SER A 394 -12.68 -2.93 14.47
CA SER A 394 -11.91 -3.94 13.71
C SER A 394 -12.69 -4.41 12.51
N VAL A 395 -11.97 -4.91 11.50
CA VAL A 395 -12.55 -5.49 10.29
C VAL A 395 -11.88 -6.82 9.99
N VAL A 396 -12.66 -7.78 9.51
CA VAL A 396 -12.15 -9.01 8.90
C VAL A 396 -12.77 -9.21 7.52
N ARG A 397 -11.95 -9.64 6.58
CA ARG A 397 -12.38 -10.10 5.26
C ARG A 397 -11.91 -11.52 5.03
N GLN A 398 -12.81 -12.42 4.62
CA GLN A 398 -12.48 -13.75 4.13
C GLN A 398 -13.34 -14.11 2.91
N GLY A 399 -12.66 -14.47 1.83
CA GLY A 399 -13.32 -14.69 0.55
C GLY A 399 -14.11 -13.45 0.13
N LYS A 400 -15.42 -13.61 -0.10
CA LYS A 400 -16.35 -12.52 -0.45
C LYS A 400 -16.95 -11.78 0.74
N TRP A 401 -16.78 -12.31 1.96
CA TRP A 401 -17.39 -11.76 3.16
C TRP A 401 -16.50 -10.76 3.84
N LYS A 402 -17.08 -9.64 4.29
CA LYS A 402 -16.40 -8.61 5.08
C LYS A 402 -17.27 -8.19 6.25
N LEU A 403 -16.73 -8.28 7.46
CA LEU A 403 -17.39 -7.88 8.70
C LEU A 403 -16.65 -6.72 9.34
N HIS A 404 -17.39 -5.68 9.71
CA HIS A 404 -16.94 -4.58 10.56
C HIS A 404 -17.52 -4.75 11.96
N GLU A 405 -16.74 -4.45 12.98
CA GLU A 405 -17.15 -4.29 14.38
C GLU A 405 -16.73 -2.92 14.88
N TYR A 406 -17.66 -2.26 15.58
CA TYR A 406 -17.44 -0.95 16.21
C TYR A 406 -17.53 -1.07 17.73
N PHE A 407 -16.49 -0.61 18.45
CA PHE A 407 -16.36 -0.86 19.89
C PHE A 407 -17.25 0.02 20.76
N GLU A 408 -17.71 1.18 20.25
CA GLU A 408 -18.54 2.11 20.98
C GLU A 408 -19.95 1.57 21.33
N ASP A 409 -20.49 0.73 20.48
CA ASP A 409 -21.87 0.26 20.57
C ASP A 409 -22.01 -1.24 20.30
N GLY A 410 -20.87 -1.93 20.01
CA GLY A 410 -20.88 -3.34 19.62
C GLY A 410 -21.55 -3.59 18.26
N GLY A 411 -21.76 -2.53 17.47
CA GLY A 411 -22.41 -2.61 16.16
C GLY A 411 -21.59 -3.46 15.18
N LEU A 412 -22.31 -4.34 14.45
CA LEU A 412 -21.73 -5.19 13.40
C LEU A 412 -22.32 -4.81 12.05
N GLU A 413 -21.50 -4.90 11.01
CA GLU A 413 -21.92 -4.75 9.62
C GLU A 413 -21.29 -5.87 8.79
N LEU A 414 -22.11 -6.68 8.12
CA LEU A 414 -21.69 -7.78 7.24
C LEU A 414 -22.02 -7.47 5.79
N TYR A 415 -21.03 -7.64 4.89
CA TYR A 415 -21.20 -7.39 3.47
C TYR A 415 -20.72 -8.56 2.61
N ASN A 416 -21.38 -8.78 1.47
CA ASN A 416 -20.95 -9.67 0.41
C ASN A 416 -20.34 -8.84 -0.72
N LEU A 417 -19.01 -8.75 -0.79
CA LEU A 417 -18.29 -7.89 -1.74
C LEU A 417 -18.43 -8.31 -3.21
N GLU A 418 -18.89 -9.54 -3.52
CA GLU A 418 -19.17 -9.96 -4.89
C GLU A 418 -20.48 -9.35 -5.42
N GLU A 419 -21.47 -9.18 -4.55
CA GLU A 419 -22.79 -8.66 -4.90
C GLU A 419 -22.94 -7.17 -4.56
N ASP A 420 -22.22 -6.72 -3.53
CA ASP A 420 -22.27 -5.36 -2.97
C ASP A 420 -20.86 -4.83 -2.68
N LEU A 421 -20.11 -4.53 -3.74
CA LEU A 421 -18.77 -3.94 -3.61
C LEU A 421 -18.80 -2.55 -2.96
N GLY A 422 -19.96 -1.88 -3.00
CA GLY A 422 -20.20 -0.58 -2.39
C GLY A 422 -20.54 -0.62 -0.90
N GLU A 423 -20.68 -1.81 -0.29
CA GLU A 423 -20.97 -1.99 1.14
C GLU A 423 -22.22 -1.18 1.59
N ARG A 424 -23.33 -1.33 0.84
CA ARG A 424 -24.59 -0.59 1.07
C ARG A 424 -25.64 -1.41 1.79
N ASN A 425 -25.59 -2.74 1.68
CA ASN A 425 -26.57 -3.65 2.22
C ASN A 425 -25.98 -4.47 3.38
N ASN A 426 -26.25 -4.04 4.62
CA ASN A 426 -25.80 -4.76 5.81
C ASN A 426 -26.64 -6.04 6.03
N LEU A 427 -25.98 -7.19 5.92
CA LEU A 427 -26.59 -8.53 5.97
C LEU A 427 -26.61 -9.17 7.38
N THR A 428 -26.28 -8.44 8.43
CA THR A 428 -26.17 -9.01 9.80
C THR A 428 -27.48 -9.66 10.28
N GLU A 429 -28.63 -9.07 9.96
CA GLU A 429 -29.95 -9.60 10.34
C GLU A 429 -30.35 -10.76 9.44
N GLU A 430 -30.00 -10.72 8.16
CA GLU A 430 -30.37 -11.75 7.18
C GLU A 430 -29.48 -12.98 7.26
N MET A 431 -28.24 -12.83 7.74
CA MET A 431 -27.20 -13.87 7.80
C MET A 431 -26.55 -13.98 9.18
N PRO A 432 -27.33 -14.25 10.25
CA PRO A 432 -26.78 -14.24 11.61
C PRO A 432 -25.71 -15.29 11.86
N ASP A 433 -25.80 -16.48 11.25
CA ASP A 433 -24.78 -17.54 11.39
C ASP A 433 -23.44 -17.13 10.76
N LYS A 434 -23.48 -16.51 9.57
CA LYS A 434 -22.26 -15.99 8.92
C LYS A 434 -21.68 -14.81 9.68
N THR A 435 -22.51 -13.92 10.20
CA THR A 435 -22.11 -12.82 11.06
C THR A 435 -21.36 -13.35 12.29
N GLN A 436 -21.90 -14.34 12.97
CA GLN A 436 -21.27 -14.94 14.15
C GLN A 436 -19.95 -15.64 13.81
N GLU A 437 -19.88 -16.39 12.70
CA GLU A 437 -18.66 -17.04 12.23
C GLU A 437 -17.51 -16.01 12.03
N MET A 438 -17.80 -14.93 11.28
CA MET A 438 -16.82 -13.88 11.00
C MET A 438 -16.42 -13.11 12.26
N TYR A 439 -17.37 -12.89 13.16
CA TYR A 439 -17.13 -12.21 14.43
C TYR A 439 -16.24 -13.03 15.37
N GLU A 440 -16.47 -14.36 15.49
CA GLU A 440 -15.59 -15.22 16.28
C GLU A 440 -14.16 -15.24 15.70
N MET A 441 -14.02 -15.30 14.37
CA MET A 441 -12.73 -15.23 13.70
C MET A 441 -11.98 -13.93 14.05
N LEU A 442 -12.69 -12.79 14.10
CA LEU A 442 -12.12 -11.48 14.45
C LEU A 442 -11.69 -11.43 15.92
N LYS A 443 -12.51 -11.96 16.82
CA LYS A 443 -12.17 -12.05 18.27
C LYS A 443 -10.97 -12.94 18.53
N ASP A 444 -10.89 -14.09 17.88
CA ASP A 444 -9.78 -15.03 18.02
C ASP A 444 -8.47 -14.43 17.50
N TRP A 445 -8.53 -13.68 16.39
CA TRP A 445 -7.37 -12.98 15.87
C TRP A 445 -6.89 -11.90 16.85
N ARG A 446 -7.79 -11.05 17.39
CA ARG A 446 -7.43 -10.05 18.41
C ARG A 446 -6.81 -10.69 19.65
N LYS A 447 -7.39 -11.76 20.14
CA LYS A 447 -6.86 -12.50 21.30
C LYS A 447 -5.44 -13.03 21.06
N ARG A 448 -5.17 -13.56 19.86
CA ARG A 448 -3.82 -14.06 19.51
C ARG A 448 -2.77 -12.96 19.45
N LEU A 449 -3.15 -11.74 19.11
CA LEU A 449 -2.25 -10.59 18.98
C LEU A 449 -2.23 -9.68 20.21
N ASP A 450 -3.02 -10.00 21.24
CA ASP A 450 -3.27 -9.12 22.39
C ASP A 450 -3.68 -7.70 21.92
N ALA A 451 -4.55 -7.64 20.93
CA ALA A 451 -4.97 -6.40 20.29
C ALA A 451 -5.88 -5.60 21.23
N PRO A 452 -5.59 -4.32 21.53
CA PRO A 452 -6.32 -3.53 22.50
C PRO A 452 -7.74 -3.21 22.01
N VAL A 453 -8.73 -3.48 22.85
CA VAL A 453 -10.14 -3.10 22.63
C VAL A 453 -10.51 -2.05 23.67
N PRO A 454 -10.57 -0.75 23.31
CA PRO A 454 -10.94 0.28 24.26
C PRO A 454 -12.42 0.16 24.65
N THR A 455 -12.66 0.20 25.97
CA THR A 455 -14.01 0.08 26.56
C THR A 455 -14.28 1.14 27.63
N GLU A 456 -13.27 1.95 28.00
CA GLU A 456 -13.42 2.97 29.03
C GLU A 456 -14.29 4.12 28.51
N PRO A 457 -15.41 4.45 29.19
CA PRO A 457 -16.26 5.58 28.80
C PRO A 457 -15.49 6.90 28.85
N ASN A 458 -15.70 7.74 27.87
CA ASN A 458 -15.14 9.08 27.85
C ASN A 458 -16.02 10.02 28.70
N PRO A 459 -15.50 10.60 29.81
CA PRO A 459 -16.27 11.48 30.67
C PRO A 459 -16.67 12.82 30.02
N ALA A 460 -16.07 13.18 28.90
CA ALA A 460 -16.41 14.37 28.13
C ALA A 460 -17.50 14.13 27.08
N TYR A 461 -18.00 12.89 26.94
CA TYR A 461 -19.04 12.57 25.96
C TYR A 461 -20.36 13.18 26.40
N GLU A 462 -20.95 14.04 25.58
CA GLU A 462 -22.22 14.71 25.90
C GLU A 462 -23.45 14.03 25.29
N GLY A 463 -23.27 12.99 24.47
CA GLY A 463 -24.36 12.27 23.80
C GLY A 463 -25.14 13.17 22.84
N ALA A 464 -25.35 12.75 21.59
CA ALA A 464 -26.40 13.38 20.79
C ALA A 464 -27.75 13.00 21.42
N GLU A 465 -28.48 14.00 22.00
CA GLU A 465 -29.88 13.85 22.41
C GLU A 465 -30.78 13.49 21.20
#